data_b791186a3093f11aaa04455d4794aa4b
#
_entry.id   b791186a3093f11aaa04455d4794aa4b
#
_cell.length_a   1.000
_cell.length_b   1.000
_cell.length_c   1.000
_cell.angle_alpha   90.00
_cell.angle_beta   90.00
_cell.angle_gamma   90.00
#
_symmetry.space_group_name_H-M   'P 1'
#
loop_
_entity.id
_entity.type
_entity.pdbx_description
1 polymer ?
#
loop_
_entity_poly.entity_id
_entity_poly.type
_entity_poly.pdbx_seq_one_letter_code
_entity_poly.pdbx_strand_id
1 'polypeptide(L)'
;MTKTPSPPPSLNELKAIAETTLKTLPDELAHHITDVVIRISDFPDPKIERDMGLRSPFDLLGLYQGVSLDRKSVCDPTPDVDMIFLYRRPILDYWCETGEDLAHVIRHVLIHEIGHHFGLSDADMEWIEKEGQVPGFTCA
;
A
#
# COMPACT_ATOMS: atom_id res chain seq x y z
N MET A 1 15.42 -15.66 -29.77
CA MET A 1 15.97 -14.50 -29.06
C MET A 1 15.59 -14.55 -27.60
N THR A 2 16.55 -14.89 -26.79
CA THR A 2 16.31 -15.03 -25.37
C THR A 2 16.38 -13.66 -24.71
N LYS A 3 15.27 -13.23 -24.13
CA LYS A 3 15.29 -12.03 -23.29
C LYS A 3 16.07 -12.34 -22.03
N THR A 4 17.04 -11.50 -21.73
CA THR A 4 17.67 -11.54 -20.43
C THR A 4 16.58 -11.24 -19.39
N PRO A 5 16.37 -12.11 -18.41
CA PRO A 5 15.36 -11.82 -17.39
C PRO A 5 15.73 -10.54 -16.66
N SER A 6 14.76 -9.62 -16.58
CA SER A 6 14.94 -8.41 -15.80
C SER A 6 14.99 -8.79 -14.32
N PRO A 7 15.82 -8.13 -13.52
CA PRO A 7 15.80 -8.35 -12.08
C PRO A 7 14.42 -7.99 -11.51
N PRO A 8 13.98 -8.63 -10.43
CA PRO A 8 12.72 -8.24 -9.82
C PRO A 8 12.79 -6.80 -9.31
N PRO A 9 11.65 -6.09 -9.29
CA PRO A 9 11.62 -4.72 -8.79
C PRO A 9 12.23 -4.59 -7.40
N SER A 10 13.03 -3.56 -7.23
CA SER A 10 13.73 -3.29 -5.97
C SER A 10 12.83 -2.57 -4.96
N LEU A 11 13.31 -2.46 -3.73
CA LEU A 11 12.64 -1.66 -2.70
C LEU A 11 12.46 -0.21 -3.17
N ASN A 12 13.47 0.37 -3.77
CA ASN A 12 13.40 1.74 -4.27
C ASN A 12 12.42 1.90 -5.43
N GLU A 13 12.34 0.92 -6.30
CA GLU A 13 11.38 0.94 -7.41
C GLU A 13 9.95 0.87 -6.89
N LEU A 14 9.68 0.00 -5.93
CA LEU A 14 8.37 -0.08 -5.31
C LEU A 14 8.00 1.22 -4.61
N LYS A 15 8.95 1.82 -3.92
CA LYS A 15 8.72 3.09 -3.24
C LYS A 15 8.37 4.20 -4.24
N ALA A 16 9.09 4.26 -5.34
CA ALA A 16 8.82 5.26 -6.38
C ALA A 16 7.42 5.09 -6.98
N ILE A 17 7.03 3.85 -7.26
CA ILE A 17 5.69 3.55 -7.77
C ILE A 17 4.63 3.96 -6.75
N ALA A 18 4.85 3.60 -5.49
CA ALA A 18 3.90 3.91 -4.42
C ALA A 18 3.72 5.41 -4.22
N GLU A 19 4.80 6.17 -4.21
CA GLU A 19 4.74 7.62 -4.04
C GLU A 19 4.03 8.30 -5.21
N THR A 20 4.30 7.85 -6.43
CA THR A 20 3.62 8.36 -7.61
C THR A 20 2.13 8.03 -7.55
N THR A 21 1.80 6.80 -7.17
CA THR A 21 0.41 6.35 -7.07
C THR A 21 -0.34 7.15 -6.01
N LEU A 22 0.31 7.42 -4.88
CA LEU A 22 -0.29 8.16 -3.79
C LEU A 22 -0.74 9.55 -4.23
N LYS A 23 0.02 10.18 -5.12
CA LYS A 23 -0.30 11.51 -5.66
C LYS A 23 -1.48 11.48 -6.63
N THR A 24 -1.81 10.32 -7.16
CA THR A 24 -2.88 10.19 -8.15
C THR A 24 -4.13 9.52 -7.60
N LEU A 25 -4.21 9.32 -6.30
CA LEU A 25 -5.39 8.75 -5.68
C LEU A 25 -6.58 9.70 -5.80
N PRO A 26 -7.81 9.16 -5.91
CA PRO A 26 -9.00 10.00 -5.94
C PRO A 26 -9.12 10.88 -4.71
N ASP A 27 -9.78 12.03 -4.88
CA ASP A 27 -9.93 13.03 -3.83
C ASP A 27 -10.62 12.48 -2.58
N GLU A 28 -11.48 11.50 -2.73
CA GLU A 28 -12.16 10.83 -1.62
C GLU A 28 -11.20 10.23 -0.61
N LEU A 29 -10.03 9.81 -1.07
CA LEU A 29 -8.97 9.30 -0.20
C LEU A 29 -7.90 10.34 0.04
N ALA A 30 -7.56 11.09 -0.98
CA ALA A 30 -6.41 11.99 -0.95
C ALA A 30 -6.49 13.02 0.18
N HIS A 31 -7.69 13.53 0.49
CA HIS A 31 -7.79 14.54 1.52
C HIS A 31 -7.68 13.97 2.95
N HIS A 32 -7.76 12.66 3.11
CA HIS A 32 -7.53 12.02 4.41
C HIS A 32 -6.04 11.80 4.70
N ILE A 33 -5.19 11.89 3.68
CA ILE A 33 -3.78 11.58 3.81
C ILE A 33 -2.94 12.78 3.40
N THR A 34 -2.65 13.65 4.38
CA THR A 34 -1.85 14.85 4.11
C THR A 34 -0.36 14.61 4.29
N ASP A 35 0.01 13.81 5.28
CA ASP A 35 1.41 13.61 5.64
C ASP A 35 1.72 12.14 5.89
N VAL A 36 1.48 11.30 4.88
CA VAL A 36 1.73 9.88 5.00
C VAL A 36 3.13 9.54 4.48
N VAL A 37 3.87 8.79 5.27
CA VAL A 37 5.19 8.29 4.89
C VAL A 37 5.07 6.85 4.45
N ILE A 38 5.62 6.53 3.28
CA ILE A 38 5.64 5.16 2.77
C ILE A 38 6.96 4.51 3.14
N ARG A 39 6.87 3.33 3.72
CA ARG A 39 8.03 2.49 4.06
C ARG A 39 7.91 1.16 3.35
N ILE A 40 8.99 0.72 2.72
CA ILE A 40 9.02 -0.55 2.03
C ILE A 40 9.97 -1.49 2.76
N SER A 41 9.48 -2.68 3.08
CA SER A 41 10.29 -3.76 3.67
C SER A 41 10.07 -5.01 2.84
N ASP A 42 10.97 -5.97 2.94
CA ASP A 42 10.78 -7.24 2.22
C ASP A 42 9.63 -8.05 2.82
N PHE A 43 9.54 -8.10 4.14
CA PHE A 43 8.51 -8.86 4.84
C PHE A 43 8.02 -8.10 6.07
N PRO A 44 6.81 -8.41 6.55
CA PRO A 44 6.37 -7.85 7.83
C PRO A 44 7.29 -8.28 8.97
N ASP A 45 7.40 -7.41 9.97
CA ASP A 45 8.14 -7.72 11.19
C ASP A 45 7.50 -8.94 11.87
N PRO A 46 8.30 -9.85 12.44
CA PRO A 46 7.74 -11.00 13.16
C PRO A 46 6.71 -10.65 14.23
N LYS A 47 6.86 -9.51 14.87
CA LYS A 47 5.86 -9.04 15.84
C LYS A 47 4.52 -8.77 15.16
N ILE A 48 4.55 -8.14 13.98
CA ILE A 48 3.34 -7.85 13.21
C ILE A 48 2.67 -9.15 12.75
N GLU A 49 3.48 -10.12 12.30
CA GLU A 49 2.95 -11.44 11.95
C GLU A 49 2.16 -12.06 13.10
N ARG A 50 2.74 -12.02 14.29
CA ARG A 50 2.08 -12.58 15.48
C ARG A 50 0.84 -11.81 15.88
N ASP A 51 0.94 -10.49 15.91
CA ASP A 51 -0.17 -9.63 16.33
C ASP A 51 -1.37 -9.74 15.39
N MET A 52 -1.13 -9.96 14.12
CA MET A 52 -2.18 -10.09 13.12
C MET A 52 -2.59 -11.52 12.84
N GLY A 53 -1.93 -12.49 13.47
CA GLY A 53 -2.28 -13.90 13.31
C GLY A 53 -2.05 -14.42 11.90
N LEU A 54 -1.00 -13.95 11.23
CA LEU A 54 -0.70 -14.39 9.88
C LEU A 54 -0.18 -15.82 9.87
N ARG A 55 -0.62 -16.60 8.89
CA ARG A 55 -0.13 -17.97 8.70
C ARG A 55 1.22 -17.99 8.00
N SER A 56 1.48 -16.97 7.20
CA SER A 56 2.68 -16.86 6.40
C SER A 56 3.06 -15.39 6.31
N PRO A 57 4.35 -15.05 6.23
CA PRO A 57 4.76 -13.68 5.99
C PRO A 57 4.29 -13.14 4.63
N PHE A 58 3.86 -14.01 3.73
CA PHE A 58 3.31 -13.60 2.43
C PHE A 58 1.84 -13.19 2.49
N ASP A 59 1.18 -13.37 3.63
CA ASP A 59 -0.26 -13.10 3.75
C ASP A 59 -0.60 -11.62 3.88
N LEU A 60 0.38 -10.77 4.12
CA LEU A 60 0.15 -9.34 4.29
C LEU A 60 0.94 -8.54 3.26
N LEU A 61 0.24 -7.82 2.40
CA LEU A 61 0.87 -7.01 1.35
C LEU A 61 1.20 -5.61 1.81
N GLY A 62 0.45 -5.08 2.76
CA GLY A 62 0.70 -3.75 3.30
C GLY A 62 -0.01 -3.54 4.62
N LEU A 63 0.33 -2.44 5.30
CA LEU A 63 -0.24 -2.11 6.59
C LEU A 63 -0.21 -0.60 6.81
N TYR A 64 -1.36 -0.03 7.15
CA TYR A 64 -1.43 1.37 7.55
C TYR A 64 -1.26 1.46 9.07
N GLN A 65 -0.29 2.25 9.49
CA GLN A 65 -0.10 2.55 10.91
C GLN A 65 -0.37 4.03 11.16
N GLY A 66 -1.56 4.31 11.66
CA GLY A 66 -1.89 5.65 12.06
C GLY A 66 -1.41 5.93 13.47
N VAL A 67 -1.15 7.19 13.74
CA VAL A 67 -0.82 7.62 15.11
C VAL A 67 -2.12 7.78 15.88
N SER A 68 -2.28 6.95 16.92
CA SER A 68 -3.44 7.04 17.79
C SER A 68 -3.42 8.36 18.56
N LEU A 69 -4.59 8.99 18.74
CA LEU A 69 -4.71 10.20 19.54
C LEU A 69 -4.18 9.99 20.95
N ASP A 70 -4.32 8.78 21.47
CA ASP A 70 -3.84 8.44 22.82
C ASP A 70 -2.32 8.44 22.92
N ARG A 71 -1.64 8.24 21.79
CA ARG A 71 -0.18 8.26 21.74
C ARG A 71 0.39 9.62 21.47
N LYS A 72 -0.45 10.60 21.17
CA LYS A 72 -0.05 11.98 21.00
C LYS A 72 0.06 12.65 22.35
N SER A 73 0.79 12.05 23.26
CA SER A 73 1.04 12.67 24.54
C SER A 73 2.13 13.73 24.36
N VAL A 74 2.02 14.78 25.14
CA VAL A 74 2.97 15.89 25.10
C VAL A 74 4.39 15.44 25.41
N CYS A 75 4.53 14.27 26.00
CA CYS A 75 5.82 13.73 26.44
C CYS A 75 6.45 12.78 25.43
N ASP A 76 5.78 12.46 24.33
CA ASP A 76 6.29 11.57 23.34
C ASP A 76 7.05 12.33 22.23
N PRO A 77 8.37 12.15 22.12
CA PRO A 77 9.14 12.86 21.11
C PRO A 77 9.02 12.27 19.70
N THR A 78 8.26 11.19 19.51
CA THR A 78 8.13 10.60 18.19
C THR A 78 7.29 11.47 17.27
N PRO A 79 7.70 11.62 16.00
CA PRO A 79 6.91 12.40 15.06
C PRO A 79 5.51 11.80 14.88
N ASP A 80 4.51 12.64 14.90
CA ASP A 80 3.11 12.26 14.67
C ASP A 80 2.86 12.08 13.18
N VAL A 81 3.44 11.04 12.59
CA VAL A 81 3.31 10.80 11.16
C VAL A 81 2.68 9.43 10.94
N ASP A 82 1.62 9.42 10.17
CA ASP A 82 1.02 8.16 9.71
C ASP A 82 1.96 7.49 8.72
N MET A 83 2.03 6.18 8.78
CA MET A 83 2.89 5.39 7.90
C MET A 83 2.11 4.32 7.18
N ILE A 84 2.47 4.08 5.93
CA ILE A 84 2.00 2.92 5.19
C ILE A 84 3.21 2.04 4.92
N PHE A 85 3.15 0.80 5.39
CA PHE A 85 4.16 -0.20 5.10
C PHE A 85 3.69 -1.01 3.89
N LEU A 86 4.60 -1.20 2.93
CA LEU A 86 4.37 -2.11 1.82
C LEU A 86 5.44 -3.20 1.91
N TYR A 87 5.01 -4.44 1.70
CA TYR A 87 5.90 -5.58 1.84
C TYR A 87 6.23 -6.14 0.46
N ARG A 88 7.47 -5.95 0.07
CA ARG A 88 7.95 -6.23 -1.29
C ARG A 88 7.72 -7.67 -1.71
N ARG A 89 8.14 -8.64 -0.90
CA ARG A 89 8.06 -10.04 -1.29
C ARG A 89 6.60 -10.52 -1.42
N PRO A 90 5.72 -10.22 -0.48
CA PRO A 90 4.30 -10.53 -0.66
C PRO A 90 3.69 -9.86 -1.89
N ILE A 91 4.02 -8.60 -2.15
CA ILE A 91 3.51 -7.89 -3.33
C ILE A 91 4.01 -8.55 -4.62
N LEU A 92 5.30 -8.89 -4.70
CA LEU A 92 5.86 -9.54 -5.87
C LEU A 92 5.25 -10.92 -6.10
N ASP A 93 5.00 -11.66 -5.03
CA ASP A 93 4.36 -12.97 -5.12
C ASP A 93 2.96 -12.84 -5.70
N TYR A 94 2.17 -11.90 -5.19
CA TYR A 94 0.83 -11.62 -5.70
C TYR A 94 0.86 -11.18 -7.17
N TRP A 95 1.78 -10.31 -7.50
CA TRP A 95 1.98 -9.82 -8.85
C TRP A 95 2.29 -10.96 -9.82
N CYS A 96 3.20 -11.85 -9.44
CA CYS A 96 3.54 -13.00 -10.27
C CYS A 96 2.37 -13.96 -10.45
N GLU A 97 1.57 -14.17 -9.41
CA GLU A 97 0.42 -15.06 -9.47
C GLU A 97 -0.69 -14.52 -10.36
N THR A 98 -0.97 -13.22 -10.26
CA THR A 98 -2.12 -12.63 -10.95
C THR A 98 -1.79 -12.16 -12.34
N GLY A 99 -0.52 -11.87 -12.64
CA GLY A 99 -0.14 -11.29 -13.92
C GLY A 99 -0.62 -9.86 -14.12
N GLU A 100 -1.11 -9.20 -13.06
CA GLU A 100 -1.55 -7.83 -13.13
C GLU A 100 -0.37 -6.86 -13.23
N ASP A 101 -0.63 -5.63 -13.67
CA ASP A 101 0.38 -4.59 -13.68
C ASP A 101 0.82 -4.27 -12.26
N LEU A 102 2.12 -4.14 -12.02
CA LEU A 102 2.65 -3.90 -10.68
C LEU A 102 2.13 -2.60 -10.06
N ALA A 103 2.04 -1.54 -10.85
CA ALA A 103 1.50 -0.28 -10.37
C ALA A 103 0.04 -0.43 -9.95
N HIS A 104 -0.71 -1.26 -10.66
CA HIS A 104 -2.09 -1.55 -10.32
C HIS A 104 -2.20 -2.30 -9.00
N VAL A 105 -1.33 -3.28 -8.79
CA VAL A 105 -1.28 -4.04 -7.52
C VAL A 105 -0.98 -3.10 -6.36
N ILE A 106 0.02 -2.24 -6.51
CA ILE A 106 0.39 -1.29 -5.45
C ILE A 106 -0.74 -0.32 -5.17
N ARG A 107 -1.41 0.17 -6.22
CA ARG A 107 -2.56 1.06 -6.07
C ARG A 107 -3.69 0.39 -5.28
N HIS A 108 -3.98 -0.87 -5.60
CA HIS A 108 -4.97 -1.66 -4.90
C HIS A 108 -4.65 -1.77 -3.41
N VAL A 109 -3.41 -2.10 -3.08
CA VAL A 109 -2.97 -2.22 -1.69
C VAL A 109 -3.10 -0.88 -0.95
N LEU A 110 -2.67 0.20 -1.57
CA LEU A 110 -2.77 1.53 -0.96
C LEU A 110 -4.22 1.92 -0.68
N ILE A 111 -5.11 1.74 -1.66
CA ILE A 111 -6.52 2.07 -1.49
C ILE A 111 -7.14 1.27 -0.35
N HIS A 112 -6.86 -0.04 -0.29
CA HIS A 112 -7.44 -0.89 0.73
C HIS A 112 -6.90 -0.56 2.12
N GLU A 113 -5.61 -0.32 2.26
CA GLU A 113 -5.04 -0.01 3.56
C GLU A 113 -5.51 1.36 4.08
N ILE A 114 -5.53 2.35 3.21
CA ILE A 114 -6.03 3.68 3.58
C ILE A 114 -7.53 3.59 3.90
N GLY A 115 -8.28 2.91 3.03
CA GLY A 115 -9.72 2.77 3.21
C GLY A 115 -10.10 2.09 4.52
N HIS A 116 -9.43 0.97 4.85
CA HIS A 116 -9.67 0.27 6.11
C HIS A 116 -9.37 1.16 7.31
N HIS A 117 -8.28 1.91 7.24
CA HIS A 117 -7.90 2.79 8.35
C HIS A 117 -8.97 3.85 8.62
N PHE A 118 -9.59 4.38 7.58
CA PHE A 118 -10.62 5.41 7.70
C PHE A 118 -12.04 4.84 7.72
N GLY A 119 -12.17 3.53 7.85
CA GLY A 119 -13.47 2.89 8.04
C GLY A 119 -14.33 2.78 6.79
N LEU A 120 -13.74 2.83 5.62
CA LEU A 120 -14.48 2.65 4.37
C LEU A 120 -14.86 1.18 4.17
N SER A 121 -16.04 0.95 3.58
CA SER A 121 -16.48 -0.39 3.26
C SER A 121 -15.76 -0.92 2.02
N ASP A 122 -15.82 -2.24 1.84
CA ASP A 122 -15.27 -2.87 0.64
C ASP A 122 -15.93 -2.31 -0.62
N ALA A 123 -17.24 -2.04 -0.55
CA ALA A 123 -17.98 -1.46 -1.66
C ALA A 123 -17.47 -0.05 -2.01
N ASP A 124 -17.21 0.76 -0.98
CA ASP A 124 -16.66 2.10 -1.18
C ASP A 124 -15.29 2.05 -1.84
N MET A 125 -14.44 1.14 -1.37
CA MET A 125 -13.09 1.00 -1.92
C MET A 125 -13.11 0.50 -3.36
N GLU A 126 -14.01 -0.44 -3.66
CA GLU A 126 -14.19 -0.92 -5.03
C GLU A 126 -14.64 0.20 -5.96
N TRP A 127 -15.57 1.03 -5.50
CA TRP A 127 -16.03 2.18 -6.25
C TRP A 127 -14.89 3.17 -6.52
N ILE A 128 -14.08 3.45 -5.50
CA ILE A 128 -12.92 4.34 -5.63
C ILE A 128 -11.93 3.80 -6.66
N GLU A 129 -11.68 2.51 -6.66
CA GLU A 129 -10.78 1.88 -7.63
C GLU A 129 -11.31 2.06 -9.05
N LYS A 130 -12.61 1.91 -9.23
CA LYS A 130 -13.24 2.07 -10.54
C LYS A 130 -13.24 3.52 -11.02
N GLU A 131 -13.52 4.45 -10.11
CA GLU A 131 -13.51 5.88 -10.42
C GLU A 131 -12.11 6.36 -10.82
N GLY A 132 -11.08 5.77 -10.22
CA GLY A 132 -9.72 6.06 -10.63
C GLY A 132 -9.36 5.56 -12.01
N GLN A 133 -10.22 4.71 -12.59
CA GLN A 133 -10.10 4.27 -13.97
C GLN A 133 -11.04 5.13 -14.82
N VAL A 134 -10.61 6.33 -15.11
CA VAL A 134 -11.42 7.24 -15.93
C VAL A 134 -11.66 6.59 -17.28
N PRO A 135 -12.94 6.56 -17.75
CA PRO A 135 -13.26 6.06 -19.07
C PRO A 135 -12.50 6.81 -20.11
N GLY A 136 -11.64 6.53 -20.77
CA GLY A 136 -10.79 7.26 -21.69
C GLY A 136 -9.34 7.15 -21.31
N PHE A 137 -9.09 6.73 -20.08
CA PHE A 137 -7.77 6.35 -19.62
C PHE A 137 -7.68 4.88 -19.35
N THR A 138 -8.72 4.16 -19.68
CA THR A 138 -8.52 2.74 -19.72
C THR A 138 -7.35 2.54 -20.64
N CYS A 139 -6.26 2.17 -20.07
CA CYS A 139 -5.15 1.68 -20.82
C CYS A 139 -5.69 0.50 -21.56
N ALA A 140 -6.27 0.83 -22.64
CA ALA A 140 -6.53 -0.21 -23.57
C ALA A 140 -5.19 -0.64 -24.07
#